data_c4d71050a47f09bf3b740f93bf59c6fd
#
_entry.id   c4d71050a47f09bf3b740f93bf59c6fd
#
_cell.length_a   1.000
_cell.length_b   1.000
_cell.length_c   1.000
_cell.angle_alpha   90.00
_cell.angle_beta   90.00
_cell.angle_gamma   90.00
#
_symmetry.space_group_name_H-M   'P 1'
#
loop_
_entity.id
_entity.type
_entity.pdbx_description
1 polymer ?
#
loop_
_entity_poly.entity_id
_entity_poly.type
_entity_poly.pdbx_seq_one_letter_code
_entity_poly.pdbx_strand_id
1 'polypeptide(L)'
;MLPAPLRHVDAWIFDLDNSLYPAKANLFELIDVRMGQFIQQLVGCDAEEARRVQKGYFRDHGTTLAGLMKTHGTDPREFLDFVHDIDLARIAADPKLVAALDRLSGRKFVFTNGDDAYARRVLDRLGLANAFDGLHDIHAMNYVPKPHPDAYRALCDRWAIDPARSVMVEDMARNLHPAKQLGMITVWIDNGSEQASHEADPAFIDYRIADIGEWLAEITGDAT
;
A
#
# COMPACT_ATOMS: atom_id res chain seq x y z
N MET A 1 11.52 -1.77 24.13
CA MET A 1 12.23 -0.52 23.69
C MET A 1 12.72 -0.75 22.27
N LEU A 2 12.44 0.12 21.33
CA LEU A 2 12.87 -0.04 19.93
C LEU A 2 14.37 -0.29 19.78
N PRO A 3 14.79 -1.11 18.79
CA PRO A 3 16.19 -1.29 18.43
C PRO A 3 16.89 0.04 18.15
N ALA A 4 18.21 0.11 18.39
CA ALA A 4 18.97 1.36 18.26
C ALA A 4 18.75 2.10 16.93
N PRO A 5 18.70 1.46 15.77
CA PRO A 5 18.46 2.13 14.49
C PRO A 5 17.07 2.78 14.38
N LEU A 6 16.08 2.31 15.16
CA LEU A 6 14.68 2.76 15.07
C LEU A 6 14.27 3.70 16.23
N ARG A 7 15.17 3.99 17.18
CA ARG A 7 14.84 4.81 18.38
C ARG A 7 14.50 6.26 18.08
N HIS A 8 14.97 6.79 16.95
CA HIS A 8 14.72 8.16 16.53
C HIS A 8 13.44 8.30 15.70
N VAL A 9 12.78 7.19 15.36
CA VAL A 9 11.57 7.17 14.54
C VAL A 9 10.38 7.69 15.33
N ASP A 10 9.64 8.63 14.74
CA ASP A 10 8.41 9.19 15.29
C ASP A 10 7.21 9.10 14.33
N ALA A 11 7.44 8.62 13.10
CA ALA A 11 6.38 8.35 12.13
C ALA A 11 6.58 7.01 11.42
N TRP A 12 5.52 6.21 11.38
CA TRP A 12 5.46 4.91 10.70
C TRP A 12 4.44 4.98 9.58
N ILE A 13 4.87 4.67 8.38
CA ILE A 13 4.05 4.74 7.18
C ILE A 13 3.92 3.32 6.64
N PHE A 14 2.69 2.87 6.52
CA PHE A 14 2.36 1.51 6.08
C PHE A 14 1.59 1.57 4.76
N ASP A 15 2.03 0.81 3.79
CA ASP A 15 1.15 0.43 2.70
C ASP A 15 0.01 -0.46 3.24
N LEU A 16 -1.06 -0.58 2.47
CA LEU A 16 -2.25 -1.34 2.86
C LEU A 16 -2.25 -2.74 2.26
N ASP A 17 -2.29 -2.80 0.92
CA ASP A 17 -2.59 -4.02 0.19
C ASP A 17 -1.41 -4.99 0.17
N ASN A 18 -1.63 -6.23 0.64
CA ASN A 18 -0.59 -7.24 0.84
C ASN A 18 0.51 -6.85 1.85
N SER A 19 0.35 -5.71 2.53
CA SER A 19 1.23 -5.22 3.59
C SER A 19 0.62 -5.39 4.98
N LEU A 20 -0.58 -4.85 5.24
CA LEU A 20 -1.29 -5.03 6.51
C LEU A 20 -2.10 -6.32 6.59
N TYR A 21 -2.24 -7.03 5.51
CA TYR A 21 -2.78 -8.38 5.42
C TYR A 21 -1.95 -9.20 4.43
N PRO A 22 -1.87 -10.54 4.61
CA PRO A 22 -0.99 -11.35 3.79
C PRO A 22 -1.48 -11.48 2.35
N ALA A 23 -0.56 -11.44 1.38
CA ALA A 23 -0.84 -11.58 -0.06
C ALA A 23 -1.64 -12.87 -0.41
N LYS A 24 -1.50 -13.94 0.39
CA LYS A 24 -2.27 -15.20 0.25
C LYS A 24 -3.78 -15.02 0.42
N ALA A 25 -4.25 -13.89 0.96
CA ALA A 25 -5.68 -13.55 1.01
C ALA A 25 -6.25 -13.29 -0.39
N ASN A 26 -5.40 -12.99 -1.38
CA ASN A 26 -5.78 -12.79 -2.78
C ASN A 26 -6.89 -11.75 -2.97
N LEU A 27 -6.92 -10.68 -2.18
CA LEU A 27 -7.87 -9.58 -2.40
C LEU A 27 -7.57 -8.83 -3.69
N PHE A 28 -6.29 -8.65 -3.99
CA PHE A 28 -5.90 -7.96 -5.22
C PHE A 28 -6.36 -8.68 -6.48
N GLU A 29 -6.47 -10.02 -6.45
CA GLU A 29 -7.05 -10.80 -7.54
C GLU A 29 -8.53 -10.41 -7.81
N LEU A 30 -9.31 -10.16 -6.76
CA LEU A 30 -10.69 -9.71 -6.89
C LEU A 30 -10.76 -8.33 -7.54
N ILE A 31 -9.90 -7.40 -7.10
CA ILE A 31 -9.77 -6.06 -7.68
C ILE A 31 -9.33 -6.16 -9.16
N ASP A 32 -8.36 -7.01 -9.48
CA ASP A 32 -7.84 -7.23 -10.85
C ASP A 32 -8.97 -7.71 -11.79
N VAL A 33 -9.83 -8.62 -11.32
CA VAL A 33 -11.03 -9.08 -12.05
C VAL A 33 -12.02 -7.93 -12.28
N ARG A 34 -12.30 -7.13 -11.24
CA ARG A 34 -13.20 -5.98 -11.34
C ARG A 34 -12.66 -4.91 -12.30
N MET A 35 -11.34 -4.65 -12.28
CA MET A 35 -10.70 -3.77 -13.25
C MET A 35 -10.93 -4.23 -14.69
N GLY A 36 -10.76 -5.54 -14.95
CA GLY A 36 -11.03 -6.14 -16.25
C GLY A 36 -12.50 -5.96 -16.67
N GLN A 37 -13.45 -6.17 -15.75
CA GLN A 37 -14.89 -5.96 -16.01
C GLN A 37 -15.22 -4.49 -16.32
N PHE A 38 -14.62 -3.55 -15.59
CA PHE A 38 -14.79 -2.13 -15.88
C PHE A 38 -14.31 -1.76 -17.29
N ILE A 39 -13.12 -2.27 -17.66
CA ILE A 39 -12.56 -2.02 -19.00
C ILE A 39 -13.45 -2.63 -20.09
N GLN A 40 -13.96 -3.84 -19.90
CA GLN A 40 -14.89 -4.47 -20.85
C GLN A 40 -16.13 -3.59 -21.08
N GLN A 41 -16.72 -3.03 -20.03
CA GLN A 41 -17.88 -2.16 -20.13
C GLN A 41 -17.55 -0.83 -20.81
N LEU A 42 -16.39 -0.22 -20.44
CA LEU A 42 -15.98 1.08 -20.96
C LEU A 42 -15.59 1.03 -22.44
N VAL A 43 -14.85 -0.01 -22.84
CA VAL A 43 -14.26 -0.13 -24.18
C VAL A 43 -15.11 -0.96 -25.13
N GLY A 44 -16.01 -1.82 -24.59
CA GLY A 44 -16.83 -2.73 -25.39
C GLY A 44 -16.03 -3.90 -25.96
N CYS A 45 -15.05 -4.42 -25.21
CA CYS A 45 -14.15 -5.49 -25.63
C CYS A 45 -14.37 -6.78 -24.82
N ASP A 46 -13.76 -7.88 -25.25
CA ASP A 46 -13.78 -9.13 -24.49
C ASP A 46 -12.78 -9.13 -23.31
N ALA A 47 -12.78 -10.19 -22.52
CA ALA A 47 -11.97 -10.29 -21.30
C ALA A 47 -10.46 -10.36 -21.61
N GLU A 48 -10.05 -10.96 -22.74
CA GLU A 48 -8.64 -11.07 -23.13
C GLU A 48 -8.09 -9.71 -23.52
N GLU A 49 -8.83 -8.96 -24.32
CA GLU A 49 -8.48 -7.60 -24.72
C GLU A 49 -8.47 -6.66 -23.52
N ALA A 50 -9.48 -6.73 -22.62
CA ALA A 50 -9.52 -5.94 -21.41
C ALA A 50 -8.28 -6.18 -20.52
N ARG A 51 -7.85 -7.43 -20.37
CA ARG A 51 -6.62 -7.77 -19.65
C ARG A 51 -5.39 -7.17 -20.31
N ARG A 52 -5.30 -7.21 -21.63
CA ARG A 52 -4.19 -6.62 -22.38
C ARG A 52 -4.13 -5.11 -22.19
N VAL A 53 -5.26 -4.44 -22.28
CA VAL A 53 -5.41 -3.00 -22.01
C VAL A 53 -4.98 -2.66 -20.57
N GLN A 54 -5.50 -3.39 -19.59
CA GLN A 54 -5.19 -3.23 -18.18
C GLN A 54 -3.69 -3.31 -17.89
N LYS A 55 -3.04 -4.37 -18.37
CA LYS A 55 -1.59 -4.57 -18.17
C LYS A 55 -0.76 -3.55 -18.95
N GLY A 56 -1.23 -3.12 -20.12
CA GLY A 56 -0.64 -2.03 -20.87
C GLY A 56 -0.65 -0.73 -20.09
N TYR A 57 -1.80 -0.34 -19.54
CA TYR A 57 -1.91 0.89 -18.74
C TYR A 57 -1.07 0.85 -17.46
N PHE A 58 -1.05 -0.29 -16.76
CA PHE A 58 -0.19 -0.46 -15.60
C PHE A 58 1.29 -0.24 -15.92
N ARG A 59 1.78 -0.85 -17.03
CA ARG A 59 3.17 -0.72 -17.47
C ARG A 59 3.50 0.70 -17.92
N ASP A 60 2.62 1.33 -18.72
CA ASP A 60 2.92 2.57 -19.43
C ASP A 60 2.59 3.83 -18.60
N HIS A 61 1.75 3.69 -17.55
CA HIS A 61 1.27 4.81 -16.72
C HIS A 61 1.40 4.57 -15.21
N GLY A 62 1.97 3.44 -14.79
CA GLY A 62 2.17 3.09 -13.38
C GLY A 62 0.93 2.48 -12.70
N THR A 63 -0.28 2.85 -13.12
CA THR A 63 -1.54 2.22 -12.69
C THR A 63 -2.54 2.13 -13.84
N THR A 64 -3.46 1.17 -13.75
CA THR A 64 -4.60 1.04 -14.68
C THR A 64 -5.44 2.31 -14.69
N LEU A 65 -5.72 2.89 -13.51
CA LEU A 65 -6.49 4.12 -13.37
C LEU A 65 -5.85 5.30 -14.11
N ALA A 66 -4.54 5.51 -13.95
CA ALA A 66 -3.84 6.60 -14.63
C ALA A 66 -3.94 6.48 -16.16
N GLY A 67 -3.83 5.26 -16.69
CA GLY A 67 -4.04 4.98 -18.10
C GLY A 67 -5.47 5.28 -18.57
N LEU A 68 -6.47 4.85 -17.81
CA LEU A 68 -7.89 5.09 -18.11
C LEU A 68 -8.24 6.58 -18.10
N MET A 69 -7.80 7.31 -17.08
CA MET A 69 -8.00 8.77 -16.99
C MET A 69 -7.41 9.48 -18.20
N LYS A 70 -6.18 9.13 -18.58
CA LYS A 70 -5.47 9.77 -19.69
C LYS A 70 -6.08 9.46 -21.06
N THR A 71 -6.51 8.22 -21.27
CA THR A 71 -6.91 7.73 -22.60
C THR A 71 -8.41 7.87 -22.83
N HIS A 72 -9.22 7.69 -21.80
CA HIS A 72 -10.68 7.66 -21.90
C HIS A 72 -11.38 8.78 -21.12
N GLY A 73 -10.64 9.60 -20.34
CA GLY A 73 -11.24 10.61 -19.49
C GLY A 73 -12.09 10.02 -18.35
N THR A 74 -11.78 8.79 -17.94
CA THR A 74 -12.53 8.06 -16.91
C THR A 74 -12.57 8.86 -15.60
N ASP A 75 -13.76 8.99 -15.00
CA ASP A 75 -13.88 9.53 -13.66
C ASP A 75 -13.18 8.56 -12.66
N PRO A 76 -12.16 9.02 -11.94
CA PRO A 76 -11.44 8.15 -11.02
C PRO A 76 -12.30 7.63 -9.87
N ARG A 77 -13.32 8.37 -9.43
CA ARG A 77 -14.24 7.93 -8.37
C ARG A 77 -15.10 6.78 -8.85
N GLU A 78 -15.69 6.91 -10.04
CA GLU A 78 -16.51 5.86 -10.64
C GLU A 78 -15.70 4.54 -10.79
N PHE A 79 -14.45 4.66 -11.26
CA PHE A 79 -13.57 3.50 -11.38
C PHE A 79 -13.26 2.87 -10.02
N LEU A 80 -12.85 3.67 -9.03
CA LEU A 80 -12.45 3.18 -7.70
C LEU A 80 -13.64 2.56 -6.96
N ASP A 81 -14.81 3.21 -6.97
CA ASP A 81 -16.04 2.65 -6.38
C ASP A 81 -16.39 1.29 -7.01
N PHE A 82 -16.24 1.16 -8.34
CA PHE A 82 -16.52 -0.09 -9.02
C PHE A 82 -15.53 -1.20 -8.68
N VAL A 83 -14.22 -0.92 -8.71
CA VAL A 83 -13.20 -1.96 -8.55
C VAL A 83 -13.02 -2.40 -7.11
N HIS A 84 -13.31 -1.53 -6.16
CA HIS A 84 -13.23 -1.82 -4.73
C HIS A 84 -14.53 -2.40 -4.15
N ASP A 85 -15.60 -2.53 -4.94
CA ASP A 85 -16.82 -3.26 -4.53
C ASP A 85 -16.56 -4.77 -4.58
N ILE A 86 -15.79 -5.25 -3.60
CA ILE A 86 -15.37 -6.66 -3.42
C ILE A 86 -15.72 -7.16 -2.01
N ASP A 87 -15.84 -8.49 -1.90
CA ASP A 87 -16.00 -9.16 -0.62
C ASP A 87 -14.65 -9.25 0.12
N LEU A 88 -14.64 -8.77 1.36
CA LEU A 88 -13.48 -8.80 2.26
C LEU A 88 -13.47 -10.01 3.21
N ALA A 89 -14.32 -11.02 3.02
CA ALA A 89 -14.40 -12.19 3.89
C ALA A 89 -13.08 -13.00 3.93
N ARG A 90 -12.20 -12.82 2.94
CA ARG A 90 -10.89 -13.49 2.87
C ARG A 90 -9.86 -12.99 3.88
N ILE A 91 -10.11 -11.82 4.51
CA ILE A 91 -9.25 -11.26 5.55
C ILE A 91 -9.98 -11.25 6.90
N ALA A 92 -9.21 -11.33 7.97
CA ALA A 92 -9.70 -11.29 9.33
C ALA A 92 -8.71 -10.52 10.23
N ALA A 93 -9.17 -10.10 11.39
CA ALA A 93 -8.32 -9.47 12.38
C ALA A 93 -7.14 -10.38 12.76
N ASP A 94 -5.96 -9.77 12.81
CA ASP A 94 -4.75 -10.39 13.35
C ASP A 94 -4.45 -9.79 14.73
N PRO A 95 -4.76 -10.50 15.83
CA PRO A 95 -4.53 -9.98 17.18
C PRO A 95 -3.07 -9.64 17.48
N LYS A 96 -2.11 -10.32 16.81
CA LYS A 96 -0.68 -10.03 16.98
C LYS A 96 -0.34 -8.68 16.36
N LEU A 97 -0.80 -8.43 15.14
CA LEU A 97 -0.59 -7.16 14.45
C LEU A 97 -1.27 -6.01 15.21
N VAL A 98 -2.52 -6.19 15.65
CA VAL A 98 -3.25 -5.20 16.46
C VAL A 98 -2.45 -4.85 17.71
N ALA A 99 -2.06 -5.85 18.52
CA ALA A 99 -1.30 -5.64 19.73
C ALA A 99 0.09 -5.03 19.49
N ALA A 100 0.75 -5.38 18.39
CA ALA A 100 2.06 -4.81 18.05
C ALA A 100 1.96 -3.34 17.63
N LEU A 101 0.93 -2.96 16.84
CA LEU A 101 0.66 -1.57 16.48
C LEU A 101 0.28 -0.71 17.69
N ASP A 102 -0.47 -1.24 18.66
CA ASP A 102 -0.80 -0.54 19.89
C ASP A 102 0.43 -0.21 20.74
N ARG A 103 1.42 -1.10 20.75
CA ARG A 103 2.69 -0.90 21.45
C ARG A 103 3.70 -0.03 20.70
N LEU A 104 3.51 0.13 19.40
CA LEU A 104 4.41 0.89 18.55
C LEU A 104 4.30 2.37 18.86
N SER A 105 5.36 2.97 19.41
CA SER A 105 5.42 4.39 19.70
C SER A 105 5.57 5.21 18.42
N GLY A 106 5.06 6.45 18.43
CA GLY A 106 5.07 7.34 17.28
C GLY A 106 3.74 7.33 16.53
N ARG A 107 3.61 8.27 15.58
CA ARG A 107 2.42 8.39 14.72
C ARG A 107 2.42 7.29 13.65
N LYS A 108 1.25 6.82 13.30
CA LYS A 108 1.06 5.74 12.33
C LYS A 108 0.16 6.21 11.19
N PHE A 109 0.57 5.98 9.96
CA PHE A 109 -0.16 6.41 8.77
C PHE A 109 -0.32 5.25 7.78
N VAL A 110 -1.48 5.20 7.14
CA VAL A 110 -1.66 4.35 5.95
C VAL A 110 -1.38 5.19 4.70
N PHE A 111 -0.60 4.64 3.77
CA PHE A 111 -0.28 5.27 2.49
C PHE A 111 -0.52 4.28 1.36
N THR A 112 -1.64 4.43 0.65
CA THR A 112 -2.15 3.45 -0.31
C THR A 112 -2.48 4.06 -1.67
N ASN A 113 -2.30 3.28 -2.75
CA ASN A 113 -2.83 3.61 -4.08
C ASN A 113 -4.32 3.30 -4.24
N GLY A 114 -4.95 2.68 -3.23
CA GLY A 114 -6.41 2.55 -3.12
C GLY A 114 -7.07 3.83 -2.62
N ASP A 115 -8.40 3.85 -2.54
CA ASP A 115 -9.17 4.96 -1.98
C ASP A 115 -9.47 4.82 -0.48
N ASP A 116 -9.85 5.93 0.16
CA ASP A 116 -10.16 6.01 1.58
C ASP A 116 -11.30 5.06 1.98
N ALA A 117 -12.35 4.96 1.19
CA ALA A 117 -13.52 4.13 1.51
C ALA A 117 -13.17 2.64 1.55
N TYR A 118 -12.43 2.16 0.56
CA TYR A 118 -11.90 0.80 0.54
C TYR A 118 -10.93 0.56 1.69
N ALA A 119 -9.96 1.46 1.88
CA ALA A 119 -8.97 1.33 2.93
C ALA A 119 -9.60 1.22 4.32
N ARG A 120 -10.61 2.03 4.63
CA ARG A 120 -11.34 1.95 5.92
C ARG A 120 -12.07 0.62 6.09
N ARG A 121 -12.70 0.09 5.05
CA ARG A 121 -13.35 -1.24 5.09
C ARG A 121 -12.34 -2.35 5.38
N VAL A 122 -11.15 -2.29 4.76
CA VAL A 122 -10.06 -3.24 5.02
C VAL A 122 -9.57 -3.11 6.46
N LEU A 123 -9.27 -1.89 6.92
CA LEU A 123 -8.81 -1.64 8.30
C LEU A 123 -9.84 -2.09 9.35
N ASP A 124 -11.13 -1.84 9.12
CA ASP A 124 -12.20 -2.31 10.02
C ASP A 124 -12.21 -3.86 10.10
N ARG A 125 -12.12 -4.51 8.94
CA ARG A 125 -12.08 -5.97 8.86
C ARG A 125 -10.86 -6.59 9.55
N LEU A 126 -9.72 -5.88 9.55
CA LEU A 126 -8.48 -6.28 10.22
C LEU A 126 -8.48 -5.96 11.73
N GLY A 127 -9.51 -5.27 12.25
CA GLY A 127 -9.54 -4.80 13.64
C GLY A 127 -8.65 -3.59 13.89
N LEU A 128 -8.30 -2.85 12.84
CA LEU A 128 -7.35 -1.72 12.85
C LEU A 128 -8.03 -0.36 12.61
N ALA A 129 -9.36 -0.26 12.74
CA ALA A 129 -10.12 0.95 12.42
C ALA A 129 -9.60 2.23 13.12
N ASN A 130 -9.00 2.10 14.30
CA ASN A 130 -8.50 3.21 15.11
C ASN A 130 -6.98 3.15 15.34
N ALA A 131 -6.25 2.33 14.60
CA ALA A 131 -4.81 2.12 14.82
C ALA A 131 -3.93 3.20 14.18
N PHE A 132 -4.48 4.04 13.30
CA PHE A 132 -3.73 5.00 12.49
C PHE A 132 -4.16 6.43 12.74
N ASP A 133 -3.18 7.34 12.81
CA ASP A 133 -3.38 8.78 12.98
C ASP A 133 -3.85 9.46 11.69
N GLY A 134 -3.63 8.81 10.53
CA GLY A 134 -4.08 9.32 9.25
C GLY A 134 -4.01 8.29 8.12
N LEU A 135 -4.74 8.61 7.05
CA LEU A 135 -4.79 7.84 5.83
C LEU A 135 -4.51 8.79 4.66
N HIS A 136 -3.57 8.41 3.80
CA HIS A 136 -3.17 9.14 2.61
C HIS A 136 -3.40 8.22 1.41
N ASP A 137 -4.48 8.48 0.72
CA ASP A 137 -5.02 7.68 -0.36
C ASP A 137 -4.75 8.29 -1.75
N ILE A 138 -5.20 7.63 -2.80
CA ILE A 138 -5.02 8.09 -4.18
C ILE A 138 -5.68 9.46 -4.45
N HIS A 139 -6.77 9.81 -3.74
CA HIS A 139 -7.40 11.13 -3.85
C HIS A 139 -6.52 12.22 -3.23
N ALA A 140 -5.93 11.95 -2.07
CA ALA A 140 -5.01 12.85 -1.39
C ALA A 140 -3.72 13.08 -2.21
N MET A 141 -3.34 12.11 -3.04
CA MET A 141 -2.21 12.19 -3.98
C MET A 141 -2.57 12.90 -5.31
N ASN A 142 -3.78 13.42 -5.46
CA ASN A 142 -4.27 13.96 -6.75
C ASN A 142 -4.10 12.98 -7.92
N TYR A 143 -4.31 11.68 -7.64
CA TYR A 143 -4.16 10.57 -8.60
C TYR A 143 -2.75 10.38 -9.19
N VAL A 144 -1.73 10.91 -8.50
CA VAL A 144 -0.32 10.62 -8.79
C VAL A 144 0.13 9.49 -7.85
N PRO A 145 0.14 8.21 -8.30
CA PRO A 145 0.30 7.07 -7.42
C PRO A 145 1.75 6.83 -7.01
N LYS A 146 1.97 6.02 -5.98
CA LYS A 146 3.27 5.38 -5.73
C LYS A 146 3.66 4.56 -6.98
N PRO A 147 4.94 4.56 -7.41
CA PRO A 147 6.13 5.11 -6.78
C PRO A 147 6.50 6.55 -7.22
N HIS A 148 5.57 7.36 -7.71
CA HIS A 148 5.94 8.73 -8.12
C HIS A 148 6.41 9.56 -6.91
N PRO A 149 7.57 10.26 -6.97
CA PRO A 149 8.13 10.98 -5.81
C PRO A 149 7.20 12.05 -5.21
N ASP A 150 6.35 12.66 -6.04
CA ASP A 150 5.40 13.69 -5.55
C ASP A 150 4.34 13.11 -4.61
N ALA A 151 3.97 11.83 -4.74
CA ALA A 151 3.07 11.15 -3.81
C ALA A 151 3.65 11.15 -2.37
N TYR A 152 4.95 10.90 -2.25
CA TYR A 152 5.66 10.87 -0.95
C TYR A 152 5.84 12.26 -0.37
N ARG A 153 6.14 13.26 -1.21
CA ARG A 153 6.20 14.67 -0.78
C ARG A 153 4.84 15.15 -0.26
N ALA A 154 3.77 14.85 -1.01
CA ALA A 154 2.40 15.20 -0.61
C ALA A 154 2.01 14.56 0.74
N LEU A 155 2.39 13.30 0.99
CA LEU A 155 2.23 12.65 2.30
C LEU A 155 2.98 13.41 3.39
N CYS A 156 4.27 13.67 3.20
CA CYS A 156 5.11 14.34 4.19
C CYS A 156 4.60 15.74 4.52
N ASP A 157 4.25 16.54 3.49
CA ASP A 157 3.73 17.88 3.64
C ASP A 157 2.39 17.89 4.38
N ARG A 158 1.46 17.03 4.00
CA ARG A 158 0.12 16.95 4.60
C ARG A 158 0.16 16.63 6.10
N TRP A 159 1.02 15.72 6.50
CA TRP A 159 1.06 15.19 7.86
C TRP A 159 2.24 15.72 8.69
N ALA A 160 3.01 16.66 8.15
CA ALA A 160 4.24 17.18 8.77
C ALA A 160 5.15 16.05 9.25
N ILE A 161 5.48 15.12 8.33
CA ILE A 161 6.37 14.00 8.57
C ILE A 161 7.80 14.41 8.19
N ASP A 162 8.75 14.23 9.12
CA ASP A 162 10.17 14.31 8.81
C ASP A 162 10.62 12.96 8.23
N PRO A 163 11.02 12.89 6.94
CA PRO A 163 11.46 11.65 6.34
C PRO A 163 12.65 11.00 7.08
N ALA A 164 13.59 11.81 7.61
CA ALA A 164 14.75 11.30 8.34
C ALA A 164 14.38 10.62 9.68
N ARG A 165 13.15 10.79 10.15
CA ARG A 165 12.61 10.23 11.38
C ARG A 165 11.44 9.29 11.14
N SER A 166 11.34 8.74 9.93
CA SER A 166 10.21 7.90 9.53
C SER A 166 10.64 6.57 8.92
N VAL A 167 9.70 5.62 8.97
CA VAL A 167 9.82 4.29 8.37
C VAL A 167 8.72 4.13 7.33
N MET A 168 9.06 3.63 6.14
CA MET A 168 8.11 3.17 5.12
C MET A 168 8.12 1.64 5.06
N VAL A 169 6.95 1.02 5.25
CA VAL A 169 6.72 -0.42 5.16
C VAL A 169 5.86 -0.72 3.92
N GLU A 170 6.33 -1.59 3.05
CA GLU A 170 5.73 -1.80 1.71
C GLU A 170 6.04 -3.21 1.20
N ASP A 171 5.11 -3.84 0.46
CA ASP A 171 5.33 -5.12 -0.20
C ASP A 171 5.94 -4.99 -1.61
N MET A 172 5.61 -3.91 -2.34
CA MET A 172 6.17 -3.64 -3.67
C MET A 172 7.52 -2.94 -3.53
N ALA A 173 8.63 -3.66 -3.76
CA ALA A 173 9.99 -3.14 -3.57
C ALA A 173 10.24 -1.80 -4.28
N ARG A 174 9.75 -1.62 -5.52
CA ARG A 174 9.91 -0.37 -6.28
C ARG A 174 9.32 0.86 -5.57
N ASN A 175 8.30 0.67 -4.72
CA ASN A 175 7.68 1.76 -3.96
C ASN A 175 8.57 2.23 -2.78
N LEU A 176 9.58 1.46 -2.39
CA LEU A 176 10.53 1.87 -1.35
C LEU A 176 11.62 2.82 -1.87
N HIS A 177 11.91 2.80 -3.18
CA HIS A 177 12.97 3.64 -3.74
C HIS A 177 12.76 5.15 -3.50
N PRO A 178 11.59 5.76 -3.79
CA PRO A 178 11.38 7.19 -3.50
C PRO A 178 11.41 7.52 -2.00
N ALA A 179 10.92 6.60 -1.15
CA ALA A 179 10.99 6.76 0.30
C ALA A 179 12.45 6.82 0.78
N LYS A 180 13.29 5.93 0.27
CA LYS A 180 14.74 5.93 0.55
C LYS A 180 15.43 7.19 0.09
N GLN A 181 15.09 7.70 -1.10
CA GLN A 181 15.64 8.95 -1.62
C GLN A 181 15.30 10.17 -0.76
N LEU A 182 14.16 10.15 -0.08
CA LEU A 182 13.77 11.18 0.89
C LEU A 182 14.45 11.03 2.25
N GLY A 183 15.14 9.91 2.50
CA GLY A 183 15.83 9.64 3.75
C GLY A 183 15.05 8.80 4.76
N MET A 184 13.93 8.20 4.36
CA MET A 184 13.17 7.27 5.20
C MET A 184 13.95 5.96 5.40
N ILE A 185 13.74 5.31 6.54
CA ILE A 185 14.08 3.91 6.72
C ILE A 185 13.05 3.07 5.95
N THR A 186 13.52 2.08 5.22
CA THR A 186 12.68 1.28 4.33
C THR A 186 12.61 -0.18 4.78
N VAL A 187 11.39 -0.71 4.83
CA VAL A 187 11.11 -2.08 5.23
C VAL A 187 10.33 -2.76 4.10
N TRP A 188 10.92 -3.75 3.49
CA TRP A 188 10.30 -4.53 2.45
C TRP A 188 9.67 -5.81 3.01
N ILE A 189 8.37 -5.98 2.79
CA ILE A 189 7.66 -7.24 3.07
C ILE A 189 7.81 -8.14 1.85
N ASP A 190 8.73 -9.08 1.92
CA ASP A 190 8.93 -10.08 0.86
C ASP A 190 7.88 -11.18 0.97
N ASN A 191 6.79 -11.03 0.24
CA ASN A 191 5.68 -11.99 0.20
C ASN A 191 5.86 -13.13 -0.81
N GLY A 192 7.06 -13.23 -1.45
CA GLY A 192 7.40 -14.25 -2.45
C GLY A 192 6.80 -14.02 -3.84
N SER A 193 6.15 -12.89 -4.09
CA SER A 193 5.60 -12.53 -5.40
C SER A 193 6.70 -11.99 -6.33
N GLU A 194 6.78 -12.51 -7.56
CA GLU A 194 7.68 -11.96 -8.58
C GLU A 194 7.37 -10.49 -8.90
N GLN A 195 6.11 -10.12 -8.90
CA GLN A 195 5.69 -8.73 -9.12
C GLN A 195 6.14 -7.82 -7.98
N ALA A 196 6.05 -8.28 -6.73
CA ALA A 196 6.47 -7.52 -5.55
C ALA A 196 7.99 -7.32 -5.50
N SER A 197 8.77 -8.31 -5.96
CA SER A 197 10.23 -8.26 -6.02
C SER A 197 10.80 -7.55 -7.26
N HIS A 198 9.94 -7.19 -8.21
CA HIS A 198 10.39 -6.48 -9.40
C HIS A 198 11.05 -5.15 -9.02
N GLU A 199 12.25 -4.90 -9.54
CA GLU A 199 13.10 -3.76 -9.20
C GLU A 199 13.59 -3.73 -7.74
N ALA A 200 13.58 -4.86 -7.03
CA ALA A 200 14.18 -4.92 -5.70
C ALA A 200 15.70 -4.73 -5.79
N ASP A 201 16.21 -3.76 -5.05
CA ASP A 201 17.65 -3.47 -4.96
C ASP A 201 18.02 -3.26 -3.48
N PRO A 202 19.01 -4.01 -2.97
CA PRO A 202 19.49 -3.83 -1.60
C PRO A 202 19.92 -2.39 -1.25
N ALA A 203 20.23 -1.56 -2.26
CA ALA A 203 20.64 -0.18 -2.04
C ALA A 203 19.54 0.69 -1.42
N PHE A 204 18.27 0.34 -1.60
CA PHE A 204 17.14 1.08 -1.05
C PHE A 204 16.25 0.27 -0.09
N ILE A 205 16.71 -0.90 0.38
CA ILE A 205 15.99 -1.75 1.34
C ILE A 205 16.84 -1.87 2.61
N ASP A 206 16.41 -1.27 3.73
CA ASP A 206 17.11 -1.37 5.01
C ASP A 206 16.77 -2.66 5.77
N TYR A 207 15.51 -3.09 5.68
CA TYR A 207 15.02 -4.31 6.31
C TYR A 207 14.20 -5.13 5.30
N ARG A 208 14.42 -6.44 5.29
CA ARG A 208 13.61 -7.41 4.55
C ARG A 208 12.93 -8.33 5.56
N ILE A 209 11.61 -8.39 5.52
CA ILE A 209 10.78 -9.16 6.44
C ILE A 209 9.80 -10.04 5.67
N ALA A 210 9.28 -11.09 6.30
CA ALA A 210 8.26 -11.95 5.72
C ALA A 210 6.85 -11.63 6.24
N ASP A 211 6.76 -11.13 7.49
CA ASP A 211 5.48 -10.85 8.17
C ASP A 211 5.62 -9.59 9.02
N ILE A 212 4.68 -8.67 8.83
CA ILE A 212 4.68 -7.37 9.52
C ILE A 212 4.34 -7.52 11.01
N GLY A 213 3.40 -8.40 11.37
CA GLY A 213 2.98 -8.61 12.75
C GLY A 213 4.09 -9.22 13.58
N GLU A 214 4.80 -10.20 13.04
CA GLU A 214 5.95 -10.82 13.69
C GLU A 214 7.09 -9.82 13.88
N TRP A 215 7.45 -9.08 12.84
CA TRP A 215 8.51 -8.08 12.92
C TRP A 215 8.18 -6.96 13.91
N LEU A 216 6.97 -6.42 13.91
CA LEU A 216 6.56 -5.40 14.87
C LEU A 216 6.55 -5.93 16.30
N ALA A 217 6.13 -7.17 16.54
CA ALA A 217 6.20 -7.80 17.85
C ALA A 217 7.65 -7.92 18.35
N GLU A 218 8.56 -8.33 17.47
CA GLU A 218 9.99 -8.41 17.77
C GLU A 218 10.57 -7.05 18.20
N ILE A 219 10.38 -6.00 17.38
CA ILE A 219 10.95 -4.68 17.65
C ILE A 219 10.30 -3.95 18.83
N THR A 220 9.06 -4.29 19.20
CA THR A 220 8.35 -3.72 20.36
C THR A 220 8.56 -4.52 21.65
N GLY A 221 9.26 -5.66 21.59
CA GLY A 221 9.70 -6.40 22.76
C GLY A 221 8.79 -7.55 23.19
N ASP A 222 8.02 -8.13 22.28
CA ASP A 222 7.14 -9.28 22.52
C ASP A 222 7.69 -10.59 21.87
N ALA A 223 9.00 -10.68 21.69
CA ALA A 223 9.62 -11.93 21.25
C ALA A 223 9.60 -12.91 22.43
N THR A 224 8.57 -13.75 22.51
CA THR A 224 8.53 -14.96 23.37
C THR A 224 9.02 -16.15 22.60
#